data_795db9ce6c0243fddcc3fd92e0c4ae1a
#
_entry.id   795db9ce6c0243fddcc3fd92e0c4ae1a
#
_cell.length_a   1.000
_cell.length_b   1.000
_cell.length_c   1.000
_cell.angle_alpha   90.00
_cell.angle_beta   90.00
_cell.angle_gamma   90.00
#
_symmetry.space_group_name_H-M   'P 1'
#
loop_
_entity.id
_entity.type
_entity.pdbx_description
1 polymer ?
#
loop_
_entity_poly.entity_id
_entity_poly.type
_entity_poly.pdbx_seq_one_letter_code
_entity_poly.pdbx_strand_id
1 'polypeptide(L)'
;DCLLSRGLGDVYKRQDELIDEVMVAVMRSPHSYTTENTVEINCHGGILVMNRILETVLHHGARLAQPGEFTKRAFLNGRIDLSKAEAVMDLIHSKNEFAMKASVNQLKGSVSAKVRSLREDILYEIAFIESALDDPEHISLEGYPDKLMAKTRGLSQELKKLIDSADNGKMLKDGILSLIHISE
;
A
#
# COMPACT_ATOMS: atom_id res chain seq x y z
N ASP A 1 7.36 -16.27 10.40
CA ASP A 1 6.69 -17.53 10.78
C ASP A 1 5.27 -17.21 11.19
N CYS A 2 4.36 -17.39 10.24
CA CYS A 2 2.93 -17.32 10.50
C CYS A 2 2.59 -18.54 11.38
N LEU A 3 2.31 -18.33 12.66
CA LEU A 3 1.80 -19.38 13.54
C LEU A 3 0.37 -19.70 13.09
N LEU A 4 0.26 -20.60 12.11
CA LEU A 4 -0.97 -21.33 11.85
C LEU A 4 -1.25 -22.16 13.12
N SER A 5 -2.18 -21.68 13.95
CA SER A 5 -2.80 -22.55 14.94
C SER A 5 -3.46 -23.69 14.16
N ARG A 6 -2.90 -24.89 14.27
CA ARG A 6 -3.58 -26.13 13.89
C ARG A 6 -4.66 -26.39 14.94
N GLY A 7 -5.70 -25.56 14.93
CA GLY A 7 -6.96 -25.86 15.59
C GLY A 7 -7.76 -26.76 14.66
N LEU A 8 -7.95 -28.00 15.02
CA LEU A 8 -9.05 -28.83 14.56
C LEU A 8 -10.34 -28.02 14.71
N GLY A 9 -11.14 -27.98 13.65
CA GLY A 9 -12.37 -27.28 13.43
C GLY A 9 -13.05 -26.68 14.67
N ASP A 10 -12.92 -25.37 14.84
CA ASP A 10 -13.75 -24.66 15.80
C ASP A 10 -15.20 -24.64 15.28
N VAL A 11 -16.06 -25.31 16.03
CA VAL A 11 -17.49 -25.39 15.73
C VAL A 11 -18.14 -24.11 16.20
N TYR A 12 -18.54 -23.24 15.26
CA TYR A 12 -19.28 -22.03 15.58
C TYR A 12 -20.75 -22.36 15.85
N LYS A 13 -21.16 -22.15 17.11
CA LYS A 13 -22.53 -22.35 17.57
C LYS A 13 -23.16 -21.03 17.95
N ARG A 14 -24.42 -20.82 17.58
CA ARG A 14 -25.29 -19.77 18.09
C ARG A 14 -26.44 -20.44 18.84
N GLN A 15 -26.57 -20.24 20.15
CA GLN A 15 -27.63 -20.82 20.98
C GLN A 15 -27.80 -22.34 20.77
N ASP A 16 -26.68 -23.09 20.83
CA ASP A 16 -26.60 -24.54 20.57
C ASP A 16 -26.88 -25.00 19.12
N GLU A 17 -27.14 -24.10 18.19
CA GLU A 17 -27.23 -24.42 16.77
C GLU A 17 -25.83 -24.42 16.12
N LEU A 18 -25.47 -25.55 15.49
CA LEU A 18 -24.24 -25.64 14.69
C LEU A 18 -24.41 -24.83 13.40
N ILE A 19 -23.55 -23.83 13.17
CA ILE A 19 -23.58 -23.02 11.95
C ILE A 19 -22.67 -23.62 10.88
N ASP A 20 -21.40 -23.85 11.21
CA ASP A 20 -20.40 -24.37 10.29
C ASP A 20 -19.19 -24.90 11.03
N GLU A 21 -18.41 -25.77 10.36
CA GLU A 21 -17.06 -26.16 10.76
C GLU A 21 -16.06 -25.24 10.06
N VAL A 22 -15.34 -24.41 10.80
CA VAL A 22 -14.51 -23.33 10.25
C VAL A 22 -13.05 -23.53 10.62
N MET A 23 -12.15 -22.97 9.79
CA MET A 23 -10.74 -22.84 10.12
C MET A 23 -10.47 -21.43 10.63
N VAL A 24 -9.91 -21.31 11.83
CA VAL A 24 -9.58 -20.01 12.44
C VAL A 24 -8.07 -19.79 12.42
N ALA A 25 -7.65 -18.70 11.80
CA ALA A 25 -6.24 -18.26 11.82
C ALA A 25 -6.10 -17.08 12.77
N VAL A 26 -5.21 -17.21 13.76
CA VAL A 26 -4.88 -16.15 14.73
C VAL A 26 -3.52 -15.56 14.38
N MET A 27 -3.51 -14.29 14.00
CA MET A 27 -2.30 -13.54 13.67
C MET A 27 -2.03 -12.53 14.78
N ARG A 28 -0.86 -12.64 15.40
CA ARG A 28 -0.44 -11.72 16.47
C ARG A 28 0.39 -10.57 15.88
N SER A 29 0.19 -9.38 16.46
CA SER A 29 1.02 -8.21 16.15
C SER A 29 2.52 -8.55 16.25
N PRO A 30 3.35 -8.06 15.31
CA PRO A 30 3.04 -7.25 14.14
C PRO A 30 2.73 -8.06 12.87
N HIS A 31 2.55 -9.39 12.95
CA HIS A 31 2.48 -10.31 11.82
C HIS A 31 1.05 -10.47 11.27
N SER A 32 0.40 -9.34 10.94
CA SER A 32 -0.91 -9.30 10.30
C SER A 32 -0.97 -8.23 9.21
N TYR A 33 -2.05 -8.15 8.45
CA TYR A 33 -2.21 -7.10 7.42
C TYR A 33 -2.22 -5.70 8.02
N THR A 34 -2.85 -5.51 9.17
CA THR A 34 -2.93 -4.21 9.87
C THR A 34 -1.83 -4.01 10.91
N THR A 35 -0.93 -4.97 11.09
CA THR A 35 0.04 -5.05 12.21
C THR A 35 -0.58 -5.11 13.60
N GLU A 36 -1.89 -5.30 13.69
CA GLU A 36 -2.62 -5.51 14.93
C GLU A 36 -2.91 -7.01 15.14
N ASN A 37 -3.38 -7.39 16.32
CA ASN A 37 -3.88 -8.74 16.51
C ASN A 37 -5.12 -8.96 15.64
N THR A 38 -5.08 -9.97 14.79
CA THR A 38 -6.14 -10.25 13.81
C THR A 38 -6.54 -11.72 13.89
N VAL A 39 -7.83 -11.98 13.75
CA VAL A 39 -8.40 -13.30 13.64
C VAL A 39 -9.13 -13.41 12.30
N GLU A 40 -8.83 -14.45 11.54
CA GLU A 40 -9.52 -14.77 10.29
C GLU A 40 -10.32 -16.05 10.49
N ILE A 41 -11.61 -16.01 10.13
CA ILE A 41 -12.51 -17.14 10.19
C ILE A 41 -12.81 -17.55 8.75
N ASN A 42 -12.31 -18.72 8.36
CA ASN A 42 -12.53 -19.28 7.02
C ASN A 42 -13.63 -20.31 7.09
N CYS A 43 -14.77 -20.00 6.50
CA CYS A 43 -15.96 -20.85 6.46
C CYS A 43 -16.22 -21.43 5.07
N HIS A 44 -17.13 -22.39 4.98
CA HIS A 44 -17.60 -22.89 3.67
C HIS A 44 -18.28 -21.78 2.86
N GLY A 45 -18.09 -21.82 1.54
CA GLY A 45 -18.59 -20.80 0.61
C GLY A 45 -20.11 -20.85 0.45
N GLY A 46 -20.79 -19.92 1.10
CA GLY A 46 -22.21 -19.70 0.96
C GLY A 46 -22.64 -18.40 1.62
N ILE A 47 -23.41 -17.57 0.91
CA ILE A 47 -23.83 -16.25 1.41
C ILE A 47 -24.55 -16.37 2.77
N LEU A 48 -25.39 -17.39 2.93
CA LEU A 48 -26.14 -17.62 4.17
C LEU A 48 -25.21 -17.95 5.35
N VAL A 49 -24.23 -18.84 5.14
CA VAL A 49 -23.27 -19.26 6.17
C VAL A 49 -22.40 -18.06 6.58
N MET A 50 -21.86 -17.33 5.60
CA MET A 50 -21.06 -16.12 5.87
C MET A 50 -21.85 -15.08 6.65
N ASN A 51 -23.10 -14.81 6.28
CA ASN A 51 -23.94 -13.85 6.99
C ASN A 51 -24.23 -14.29 8.43
N ARG A 52 -24.53 -15.58 8.67
CA ARG A 52 -24.75 -16.09 10.03
C ARG A 52 -23.51 -16.01 10.91
N ILE A 53 -22.34 -16.30 10.37
CA ILE A 53 -21.06 -16.15 11.09
C ILE A 53 -20.82 -14.67 11.40
N LEU A 54 -21.02 -13.79 10.42
CA LEU A 54 -20.89 -12.33 10.61
C LEU A 54 -21.83 -11.82 11.70
N GLU A 55 -23.12 -12.19 11.65
CA GLU A 55 -24.09 -11.84 12.71
C GLU A 55 -23.64 -12.33 14.09
N THR A 56 -23.09 -13.54 14.16
CA THR A 56 -22.59 -14.10 15.41
C THR A 56 -21.45 -13.27 15.97
N VAL A 57 -20.48 -12.89 15.13
CA VAL A 57 -19.34 -12.04 15.52
C VAL A 57 -19.82 -10.65 15.95
N LEU A 58 -20.79 -10.06 15.26
CA LEU A 58 -21.37 -8.77 15.63
C LEU A 58 -22.10 -8.82 16.99
N HIS A 59 -22.83 -9.91 17.27
CA HIS A 59 -23.48 -10.13 18.58
C HIS A 59 -22.48 -10.24 19.75
N HIS A 60 -21.23 -10.66 19.45
CA HIS A 60 -20.15 -10.74 20.45
C HIS A 60 -19.33 -9.45 20.55
N GLY A 61 -19.84 -8.32 20.04
CA GLY A 61 -19.26 -7.00 20.25
C GLY A 61 -18.34 -6.49 19.14
N ALA A 62 -18.24 -7.20 18.05
CA ALA A 62 -17.59 -6.65 16.85
C ALA A 62 -18.49 -5.62 16.15
N ARG A 63 -17.91 -4.80 15.31
CA ARG A 63 -18.64 -3.89 14.42
C ARG A 63 -18.21 -4.12 12.97
N LEU A 64 -19.02 -3.74 12.03
CA LEU A 64 -18.65 -3.74 10.63
C LEU A 64 -17.52 -2.73 10.39
N ALA A 65 -16.51 -3.15 9.64
CA ALA A 65 -15.46 -2.25 9.16
C ALA A 65 -15.99 -1.34 8.05
N GLN A 66 -15.49 -0.12 8.01
CA GLN A 66 -15.76 0.79 6.90
C GLN A 66 -14.96 0.37 5.65
N PRO A 67 -15.42 0.69 4.43
CA PRO A 67 -14.64 0.46 3.23
C PRO A 67 -13.23 1.05 3.35
N GLY A 68 -12.21 0.24 3.07
CA GLY A 68 -10.80 0.65 3.17
C GLY A 68 -10.21 0.71 4.59
N GLU A 69 -10.98 0.38 5.64
CA GLU A 69 -10.52 0.48 7.04
C GLU A 69 -9.26 -0.35 7.31
N PHE A 70 -9.15 -1.56 6.78
CA PHE A 70 -7.97 -2.41 6.96
C PHE A 70 -6.71 -1.77 6.35
N THR A 71 -6.81 -1.23 5.13
CA THR A 71 -5.72 -0.53 4.45
C THR A 71 -5.34 0.76 5.18
N LYS A 72 -6.33 1.51 5.67
CA LYS A 72 -6.11 2.69 6.51
C LYS A 72 -5.34 2.36 7.79
N ARG A 73 -5.71 1.29 8.49
CA ARG A 73 -4.99 0.82 9.70
C ARG A 73 -3.57 0.38 9.36
N ALA A 74 -3.36 -0.37 8.27
CA ALA A 74 -2.04 -0.75 7.80
C ALA A 74 -1.14 0.46 7.52
N PHE A 75 -1.69 1.54 6.96
CA PHE A 75 -0.99 2.80 6.75
C PHE A 75 -0.68 3.52 8.08
N LEU A 76 -1.66 3.68 8.96
CA LEU A 76 -1.47 4.36 10.26
C LEU A 76 -0.45 3.64 11.14
N ASN A 77 -0.39 2.31 11.05
CA ASN A 77 0.55 1.47 11.79
C ASN A 77 1.92 1.33 11.07
N GLY A 78 2.16 2.08 9.99
CA GLY A 78 3.45 2.17 9.31
C GLY A 78 3.85 0.94 8.48
N ARG A 79 2.93 -0.02 8.25
CA ARG A 79 3.22 -1.19 7.41
C ARG A 79 3.34 -0.85 5.94
N ILE A 80 2.50 0.03 5.46
CA ILE A 80 2.47 0.51 4.08
C ILE A 80 2.53 2.02 4.07
N ASP A 81 3.11 2.59 3.02
CA ASP A 81 3.07 4.03 2.76
C ASP A 81 1.82 4.42 1.95
N LEU A 82 1.59 5.71 1.79
CA LEU A 82 0.41 6.23 1.10
C LEU A 82 0.35 5.75 -0.35
N SER A 83 1.49 5.67 -1.06
CA SER A 83 1.52 5.23 -2.45
C SER A 83 1.09 3.76 -2.61
N LYS A 84 1.43 2.91 -1.62
CA LYS A 84 0.96 1.52 -1.58
C LYS A 84 -0.52 1.42 -1.21
N ALA A 85 -1.00 2.29 -0.30
CA ALA A 85 -2.42 2.33 0.05
C ALA A 85 -3.28 2.73 -1.16
N GLU A 86 -2.85 3.71 -1.95
CA GLU A 86 -3.50 4.07 -3.22
C GLU A 86 -3.44 2.93 -4.23
N ALA A 87 -2.31 2.25 -4.35
CA ALA A 87 -2.15 1.12 -5.26
C ALA A 87 -3.10 -0.05 -4.94
N VAL A 88 -3.47 -0.27 -3.67
CA VAL A 88 -4.51 -1.24 -3.29
C VAL A 88 -5.86 -0.86 -3.91
N MET A 89 -6.24 0.42 -3.81
CA MET A 89 -7.49 0.91 -4.41
C MET A 89 -7.47 0.78 -5.93
N ASP A 90 -6.35 1.16 -6.55
CA ASP A 90 -6.16 1.07 -7.98
C ASP A 90 -6.22 -0.37 -8.50
N LEU A 91 -5.65 -1.31 -7.73
CA LEU A 91 -5.71 -2.73 -8.06
C LEU A 91 -7.15 -3.26 -8.01
N ILE A 92 -7.92 -2.89 -6.98
CA ILE A 92 -9.33 -3.30 -6.84
C ILE A 92 -10.20 -2.75 -7.99
N HIS A 93 -9.92 -1.52 -8.45
CA HIS A 93 -10.68 -0.88 -9.51
C HIS A 93 -10.10 -1.06 -10.91
N SER A 94 -9.03 -1.85 -11.06
CA SER A 94 -8.38 -2.06 -12.35
C SER A 94 -9.33 -2.75 -13.34
N LYS A 95 -9.48 -2.15 -14.53
CA LYS A 95 -10.37 -2.64 -15.58
C LYS A 95 -9.64 -3.39 -16.70
N ASN A 96 -8.32 -3.38 -16.68
CA ASN A 96 -7.49 -4.01 -17.69
C ASN A 96 -6.16 -4.50 -17.09
N GLU A 97 -5.47 -5.39 -17.81
CA GLU A 97 -4.20 -5.97 -17.36
C GLU A 97 -3.08 -4.94 -17.16
N PHE A 98 -3.05 -3.86 -17.94
CA PHE A 98 -2.03 -2.83 -17.81
C PHE A 98 -2.21 -2.06 -16.49
N ALA A 99 -3.44 -1.66 -16.17
CA ALA A 99 -3.77 -1.02 -14.90
C ALA A 99 -3.43 -1.95 -13.72
N MET A 100 -3.79 -3.22 -13.80
CA MET A 100 -3.47 -4.22 -12.78
C MET A 100 -1.95 -4.35 -12.59
N LYS A 101 -1.17 -4.51 -13.68
CA LYS A 101 0.29 -4.62 -13.61
C LYS A 101 0.95 -3.36 -13.03
N ALA A 102 0.46 -2.18 -13.40
CA ALA A 102 0.93 -0.90 -12.86
C ALA A 102 0.69 -0.83 -11.35
N SER A 103 -0.52 -1.14 -10.89
CA SER A 103 -0.88 -1.16 -9.46
C SER A 103 -0.04 -2.16 -8.67
N VAL A 104 0.19 -3.36 -9.20
CA VAL A 104 1.06 -4.38 -8.58
C VAL A 104 2.50 -3.87 -8.44
N ASN A 105 3.05 -3.20 -9.46
CA ASN A 105 4.39 -2.62 -9.38
C ASN A 105 4.47 -1.50 -8.34
N GLN A 106 3.44 -0.68 -8.23
CA GLN A 106 3.34 0.36 -7.21
C GLN A 106 3.23 -0.25 -5.80
N LEU A 107 2.45 -1.33 -5.62
CA LEU A 107 2.40 -2.11 -4.36
C LEU A 107 3.77 -2.67 -3.95
N LYS A 108 4.60 -3.09 -4.91
CA LYS A 108 5.98 -3.51 -4.66
C LYS A 108 6.88 -2.35 -4.21
N GLY A 109 6.39 -1.09 -4.26
CA GLY A 109 7.09 0.07 -3.75
C GLY A 109 8.06 0.71 -4.75
N SER A 110 7.86 0.54 -6.05
CA SER A 110 8.72 1.12 -7.09
C SER A 110 8.82 2.64 -6.99
N VAL A 111 7.69 3.32 -6.78
CA VAL A 111 7.63 4.78 -6.61
C VAL A 111 8.33 5.20 -5.31
N SER A 112 8.00 4.53 -4.19
CA SER A 112 8.60 4.82 -2.88
C SER A 112 10.11 4.62 -2.88
N ALA A 113 10.62 3.58 -3.55
CA ALA A 113 12.05 3.34 -3.67
C ALA A 113 12.74 4.48 -4.44
N LYS A 114 12.13 4.94 -5.54
CA LYS A 114 12.66 6.05 -6.33
C LYS A 114 12.69 7.37 -5.57
N VAL A 115 11.58 7.70 -4.89
CA VAL A 115 11.49 8.90 -4.04
C VAL A 115 12.51 8.85 -2.89
N ARG A 116 12.70 7.68 -2.27
CA ARG A 116 13.70 7.49 -1.22
C ARG A 116 15.12 7.74 -1.74
N SER A 117 15.47 7.18 -2.90
CA SER A 117 16.78 7.39 -3.52
C SER A 117 17.03 8.88 -3.79
N LEU A 118 16.06 9.59 -4.38
CA LEU A 118 16.18 11.05 -4.61
C LEU A 118 16.33 11.84 -3.31
N ARG A 119 15.61 11.45 -2.26
CA ARG A 119 15.73 12.06 -0.94
C ARG A 119 17.10 11.83 -0.32
N GLU A 120 17.63 10.62 -0.42
CA GLU A 120 18.97 10.27 0.10
C GLU A 120 20.05 11.09 -0.60
N ASP A 121 19.95 11.26 -1.92
CA ASP A 121 20.85 12.14 -2.68
C ASP A 121 20.82 13.58 -2.19
N ILE A 122 19.64 14.14 -1.93
CA ILE A 122 19.48 15.51 -1.42
C ILE A 122 20.07 15.62 0.00
N LEU A 123 19.77 14.65 0.87
CA LEU A 123 20.28 14.65 2.25
C LEU A 123 21.80 14.55 2.29
N TYR A 124 22.39 13.78 1.38
CA TYR A 124 23.85 13.69 1.26
C TYR A 124 24.48 15.06 0.95
N GLU A 125 23.91 15.82 0.00
CA GLU A 125 24.42 17.15 -0.34
C GLU A 125 24.23 18.15 0.82
N ILE A 126 23.10 18.08 1.53
CA ILE A 126 22.87 18.93 2.72
C ILE A 126 23.91 18.63 3.79
N ALA A 127 24.12 17.34 4.11
CA ALA A 127 25.10 16.93 5.11
C ALA A 127 26.53 17.34 4.73
N PHE A 128 26.87 17.26 3.43
CA PHE A 128 28.18 17.72 2.95
C PHE A 128 28.36 19.22 3.13
N ILE A 129 27.33 20.04 2.82
CA ILE A 129 27.37 21.50 3.01
C ILE A 129 27.51 21.84 4.51
N GLU A 130 26.70 21.17 5.37
CA GLU A 130 26.78 21.38 6.82
C GLU A 130 28.18 21.04 7.35
N SER A 131 28.77 19.91 6.93
CA SER A 131 30.12 19.52 7.32
C SER A 131 31.17 20.52 6.86
N ALA A 132 31.04 21.09 5.66
CA ALA A 132 31.97 22.09 5.14
C ALA A 132 31.83 23.45 5.85
N LEU A 133 30.68 23.78 6.38
CA LEU A 133 30.44 24.96 7.19
C LEU A 133 31.03 24.82 8.61
N ASP A 134 30.96 23.59 9.16
CA ASP A 134 31.49 23.29 10.50
C ASP A 134 33.01 23.19 10.51
N ASP A 135 33.63 22.69 9.43
CA ASP A 135 35.08 22.51 9.31
C ASP A 135 35.63 23.05 7.98
N PRO A 136 35.63 24.39 7.79
CA PRO A 136 36.04 25.02 6.54
C PRO A 136 37.53 24.91 6.25
N GLU A 137 38.36 24.56 7.25
CA GLU A 137 39.80 24.42 7.08
C GLU A 137 40.18 23.10 6.41
N HIS A 138 39.37 22.06 6.59
CA HIS A 138 39.63 20.70 6.04
C HIS A 138 38.73 20.32 4.88
N ILE A 139 37.57 20.97 4.69
CA ILE A 139 36.60 20.65 3.62
C ILE A 139 36.52 21.84 2.66
N SER A 140 37.08 21.67 1.45
CA SER A 140 37.02 22.70 0.41
C SER A 140 35.72 22.63 -0.37
N LEU A 141 35.09 23.79 -0.54
CA LEU A 141 33.91 23.97 -1.42
C LEU A 141 34.29 24.44 -2.84
N GLU A 142 35.59 24.43 -3.20
CA GLU A 142 36.03 24.85 -4.53
C GLU A 142 35.43 23.98 -5.63
N GLY A 143 34.75 24.60 -6.60
CA GLY A 143 34.05 23.90 -7.69
C GLY A 143 32.80 23.12 -7.26
N TYR A 144 32.48 23.13 -5.96
CA TYR A 144 31.28 22.45 -5.45
C TYR A 144 29.95 23.04 -5.95
N PRO A 145 29.80 24.40 -6.08
CA PRO A 145 28.54 24.97 -6.60
C PRO A 145 28.16 24.45 -7.99
N ASP A 146 29.13 24.25 -8.88
CA ASP A 146 28.86 23.72 -10.22
C ASP A 146 28.44 22.24 -10.18
N LYS A 147 29.09 21.45 -9.32
CA LYS A 147 28.71 20.04 -9.09
C LYS A 147 27.29 19.93 -8.49
N LEU A 148 27.00 20.76 -7.50
CA LEU A 148 25.66 20.80 -6.86
C LEU A 148 24.60 21.22 -7.87
N MET A 149 24.86 22.23 -8.70
CA MET A 149 23.95 22.67 -9.76
C MET A 149 23.68 21.55 -10.78
N ALA A 150 24.72 20.85 -11.22
CA ALA A 150 24.56 19.74 -12.15
C ALA A 150 23.72 18.60 -11.52
N LYS A 151 23.99 18.24 -10.26
CA LYS A 151 23.26 17.21 -9.53
C LYS A 151 21.79 17.60 -9.32
N THR A 152 21.53 18.83 -8.89
CA THR A 152 20.18 19.38 -8.70
C THR A 152 19.37 19.37 -9.99
N ARG A 153 19.97 19.72 -11.13
CA ARG A 153 19.34 19.62 -12.44
C ARG A 153 19.00 18.17 -12.80
N GLY A 154 19.91 17.23 -12.52
CA GLY A 154 19.64 15.79 -12.71
C GLY A 154 18.46 15.30 -11.90
N LEU A 155 18.42 15.61 -10.59
CA LEU A 155 17.32 15.27 -9.69
C LEU A 155 15.97 15.88 -10.17
N SER A 156 16.01 17.15 -10.59
CA SER A 156 14.84 17.83 -11.14
C SER A 156 14.29 17.14 -12.42
N GLN A 157 15.20 16.71 -13.31
CA GLN A 157 14.81 15.99 -14.52
C GLN A 157 14.20 14.60 -14.20
N GLU A 158 14.74 13.89 -13.21
CA GLU A 158 14.18 12.61 -12.78
C GLU A 158 12.80 12.76 -12.14
N LEU A 159 12.61 13.77 -11.29
CA LEU A 159 11.29 14.10 -10.74
C LEU A 159 10.28 14.46 -11.85
N LYS A 160 10.72 15.25 -12.84
CA LYS A 160 9.87 15.60 -13.97
C LYS A 160 9.44 14.37 -14.78
N LYS A 161 10.35 13.43 -15.02
CA LYS A 161 10.01 12.17 -15.70
C LYS A 161 8.95 11.36 -14.90
N LEU A 162 9.02 11.35 -13.57
CA LEU A 162 8.01 10.70 -12.72
C LEU A 162 6.65 11.38 -12.87
N ILE A 163 6.62 12.72 -12.86
CA ILE A 163 5.38 13.50 -13.04
C ILE A 163 4.78 13.25 -14.43
N ASP A 164 5.59 13.37 -15.48
CA ASP A 164 5.14 13.19 -16.86
C ASP A 164 4.63 11.74 -17.10
N SER A 165 5.19 10.74 -16.39
CA SER A 165 4.72 9.35 -16.47
C SER A 165 3.36 9.12 -15.78
N ALA A 166 2.98 9.96 -14.83
CA ALA A 166 1.71 9.83 -14.10
C ALA A 166 0.52 10.10 -15.01
N ASP A 167 0.61 11.09 -15.90
CA ASP A 167 -0.46 11.44 -16.85
C ASP A 167 -0.71 10.31 -17.86
N ASN A 168 0.35 9.67 -18.35
CA ASN A 168 0.25 8.51 -19.22
C ASN A 168 -0.39 7.31 -18.49
N GLY A 169 -0.02 7.10 -17.22
CA GLY A 169 -0.61 6.07 -16.37
C GLY A 169 -2.11 6.26 -16.16
N LYS A 170 -2.57 7.50 -16.01
CA LYS A 170 -3.99 7.83 -15.86
C LYS A 170 -4.79 7.48 -17.10
N MET A 171 -4.30 7.79 -18.30
CA MET A 171 -4.96 7.40 -19.55
C MET A 171 -5.07 5.88 -19.71
N LEU A 172 -4.05 5.14 -19.34
CA LEU A 172 -4.06 3.68 -19.37
C LEU A 172 -5.01 3.06 -18.34
N LYS A 173 -5.21 3.73 -17.20
CA LYS A 173 -6.12 3.30 -16.13
C LYS A 173 -7.58 3.57 -16.47
N ASP A 174 -7.88 4.79 -16.90
CA ASP A 174 -9.26 5.27 -17.11
C ASP A 174 -9.79 4.89 -18.50
N GLY A 175 -8.90 4.66 -19.46
CA GLY A 175 -9.23 4.45 -20.87
C GLY A 175 -9.58 5.76 -21.57
N ILE A 176 -9.89 5.64 -22.86
CA ILE A 176 -10.34 6.77 -23.70
C ILE A 176 -11.84 6.60 -23.97
N LEU A 177 -12.65 7.54 -23.50
CA LEU A 177 -14.06 7.59 -23.84
C LEU A 177 -14.22 8.30 -25.18
N SER A 178 -14.62 7.55 -26.23
CA SER A 178 -14.97 8.13 -27.53
C SER A 178 -16.51 8.16 -27.68
N LEU A 179 -17.06 9.34 -27.90
CA LEU A 179 -18.47 9.54 -28.16
C LEU A 179 -18.66 9.69 -29.69
N ILE A 180 -19.19 8.64 -30.31
CA ILE A 180 -19.55 8.68 -31.74
C ILE A 180 -21.03 9.02 -31.85
N HIS A 181 -21.35 10.19 -32.38
CA HIS A 181 -22.72 10.58 -32.73
C HIS A 181 -22.99 10.08 -34.14
N ILE A 182 -23.88 9.08 -34.29
CA ILE A 182 -24.41 8.64 -35.57
C ILE A 182 -25.77 9.32 -35.70
N SER A 183 -25.85 10.34 -36.56
CA SER A 183 -27.13 10.90 -37.01
C SER A 183 -27.66 10.02 -38.17
N GLU A 184 -28.85 9.49 -38.05
CA GLU A 184 -29.63 8.95 -39.17
C GLU A 184 -30.13 10.07 -40.06
#